data_eca4ebe5fc3b22f3e712d7f140f8246b
#
_entry.id   eca4ebe5fc3b22f3e712d7f140f8246b
#
_cell.length_a   1.000
_cell.length_b   1.000
_cell.length_c   1.000
_cell.angle_alpha   90.00
_cell.angle_beta   90.00
_cell.angle_gamma   90.00
#
_symmetry.space_group_name_H-M   'P 1'
#
loop_
_entity.id
_entity.type
_entity.pdbx_description
1 polymer ?
#
loop_
_entity_poly.entity_id
_entity_poly.type
_entity_poly.pdbx_seq_one_letter_code
_entity_poly.pdbx_strand_id
1 'polypeptide(L)' 'MNRREEFLAKVLKAHNEYEEAAGAIEKMMRENRAVGPEWDFAVARQIAALDAWMELPGEYRDLNADD' A
#
# COMPACT_ATOMS: atom_id res chain seq x y z
N MET A 1 17.43 15.26 -0.51
CA MET A 1 16.71 14.28 0.35
C MET A 1 17.60 13.08 0.60
N ASN A 2 17.76 12.67 1.86
CA ASN A 2 18.58 11.51 2.16
C ASN A 2 17.76 10.22 2.04
N ARG A 3 18.44 9.08 2.11
CA ARG A 3 17.75 7.80 1.89
C ARG A 3 16.72 7.49 2.97
N ARG A 4 16.95 7.92 4.20
CA ARG A 4 16.00 7.69 5.27
C ARG A 4 14.71 8.47 5.03
N GLU A 5 14.81 9.72 4.62
CA GLU A 5 13.63 10.52 4.28
C GLU A 5 12.89 9.94 3.10
N GLU A 6 13.63 9.47 2.09
CA GLU A 6 13.04 8.82 0.93
C GLU A 6 12.27 7.57 1.33
N PHE A 7 12.86 6.76 2.20
CA PHE A 7 12.23 5.54 2.70
C PHE A 7 10.91 5.87 3.41
N LEU A 8 10.96 6.86 4.32
CA LEU A 8 9.76 7.27 5.06
C LEU A 8 8.67 7.80 4.14
N ALA A 9 9.05 8.56 3.11
CA ALA A 9 8.08 9.07 2.15
C ALA A 9 7.41 7.95 1.38
N LYS A 10 8.17 6.93 1.00
CA LYS A 10 7.61 5.78 0.29
C LYS A 10 6.73 4.93 1.17
N VAL A 11 7.11 4.75 2.44
CA VAL A 11 6.29 4.03 3.41
C VAL A 11 4.95 4.72 3.59
N LEU A 12 4.99 6.04 3.77
CA LEU A 12 3.77 6.81 3.98
C LEU A 12 2.86 6.75 2.75
N LYS A 13 3.44 6.85 1.56
CA LYS A 13 2.67 6.77 0.33
C LYS A 13 1.99 5.41 0.18
N ALA A 14 2.75 4.34 0.41
CA ALA A 14 2.20 2.98 0.31
C ALA A 14 1.10 2.76 1.35
N HIS A 15 1.31 3.26 2.56
CA HIS A 15 0.32 3.15 3.63
C HIS A 15 -0.97 3.88 3.25
N ASN A 16 -0.86 5.10 2.74
CA ASN A 16 -2.02 5.88 2.34
C ASN A 16 -2.80 5.21 1.21
N GLU A 17 -2.10 4.66 0.23
CA GLU A 17 -2.73 3.95 -0.87
C GLU A 17 -3.45 2.69 -0.39
N TYR A 18 -2.84 1.98 0.54
CA TYR A 18 -3.46 0.80 1.14
C TYR A 18 -4.73 1.18 1.90
N GLU A 19 -4.66 2.25 2.70
CA GLU A 19 -5.80 2.72 3.48
C GLU A 19 -6.97 3.14 2.59
N GLU A 20 -6.67 3.85 1.50
CA GLU A 20 -7.72 4.26 0.57
C GLU A 20 -8.39 3.07 -0.09
N ALA A 21 -7.59 2.09 -0.53
CA ALA A 21 -8.14 0.89 -1.15
C ALA A 21 -8.94 0.07 -0.16
N ALA A 22 -8.44 -0.06 1.06
CA ALA A 22 -9.15 -0.80 2.11
C ALA A 22 -10.48 -0.14 2.44
N GLY A 23 -10.51 1.20 2.49
CA GLY A 23 -11.76 1.94 2.73
C GLY A 23 -12.78 1.72 1.63
N ALA A 24 -12.34 1.71 0.37
CA ALA A 24 -13.24 1.45 -0.76
C ALA A 24 -13.79 0.03 -0.70
N ILE A 25 -12.96 -0.94 -0.37
CA ILE A 25 -13.38 -2.33 -0.25
C ILE A 25 -14.41 -2.48 0.86
N GLU A 26 -14.15 -1.88 2.02
CA GLU A 26 -15.06 -1.94 3.15
C GLU A 26 -16.42 -1.33 2.81
N LYS A 27 -16.40 -0.19 2.12
CA LYS A 27 -17.63 0.48 1.71
C LYS A 27 -18.44 -0.43 0.77
N MET A 28 -17.78 -1.04 -0.22
CA MET A 28 -18.45 -1.93 -1.15
C MET A 28 -19.05 -3.15 -0.45
N MET A 29 -18.37 -3.69 0.55
CA MET A 29 -18.87 -4.81 1.32
C MET A 29 -20.12 -4.41 2.08
N ARG A 30 -20.13 -3.22 2.69
CA ARG A 30 -21.30 -2.74 3.41
C ARG A 30 -22.49 -2.51 2.51
N GLU A 31 -22.22 -2.15 1.24
CA GLU A 31 -23.27 -1.88 0.26
C GLU A 31 -23.63 -3.09 -0.58
N ASN A 32 -23.10 -4.26 -0.24
CA ASN A 32 -23.32 -5.49 -0.99
C ASN A 32 -22.90 -5.39 -2.45
N ARG A 33 -21.80 -4.65 -2.71
CA ARG A 33 -21.26 -4.46 -4.04
C ARG A 33 -19.89 -5.12 -4.21
N ALA A 34 -19.68 -6.24 -3.52
CA ALA A 34 -18.38 -6.94 -3.54
C ALA A 34 -18.22 -7.81 -4.80
N VAL A 35 -18.66 -7.28 -5.94
CA VAL A 35 -18.50 -7.93 -7.25
C VAL A 35 -18.39 -6.85 -8.32
N GLY A 36 -17.78 -7.19 -9.45
CA GLY A 36 -17.74 -6.32 -10.61
C GLY A 36 -16.44 -5.57 -10.74
N PRO A 37 -16.33 -4.72 -11.79
CA PRO A 37 -15.09 -4.02 -12.11
C PRO A 37 -14.57 -3.11 -11.00
N GLU A 38 -15.46 -2.42 -10.30
CA GLU A 38 -15.04 -1.52 -9.22
C GLU A 38 -14.43 -2.30 -8.07
N TRP A 39 -15.04 -3.44 -7.73
CA TRP A 39 -14.51 -4.31 -6.69
C TRP A 39 -13.15 -4.85 -7.08
N ASP A 40 -13.04 -5.37 -8.31
CA ASP A 40 -11.79 -5.92 -8.81
C ASP A 40 -10.69 -4.88 -8.81
N PHE A 41 -11.00 -3.64 -9.19
CA PHE A 41 -10.06 -2.55 -9.21
C PHE A 41 -9.58 -2.20 -7.79
N ALA A 42 -10.50 -2.14 -6.83
CA ALA A 42 -10.17 -1.83 -5.45
C ALA A 42 -9.28 -2.91 -4.83
N VAL A 43 -9.59 -4.18 -5.11
CA VAL A 43 -8.77 -5.29 -4.62
C VAL A 43 -7.37 -5.24 -5.24
N ALA A 44 -7.30 -4.96 -6.54
CA ALA A 44 -6.00 -4.86 -7.22
C ALA A 44 -5.16 -3.73 -6.64
N ARG A 45 -5.79 -2.59 -6.33
CA ARG A 45 -5.08 -1.46 -5.71
C ARG A 45 -4.54 -1.84 -4.34
N GLN A 46 -5.33 -2.54 -3.55
CA GLN A 46 -4.90 -2.96 -2.22
C GLN A 46 -3.70 -3.90 -2.30
N ILE A 47 -3.77 -4.87 -3.21
CA ILE A 47 -2.66 -5.81 -3.41
C ILE A 47 -1.41 -5.09 -3.86
N ALA A 48 -1.54 -4.16 -4.82
CA ALA A 48 -0.40 -3.41 -5.31
C ALA A 48 0.24 -2.57 -4.22
N ALA A 49 -0.56 -1.93 -3.38
CA ALA A 49 -0.06 -1.13 -2.27
C ALA A 49 0.67 -2.00 -1.24
N LEU A 50 0.11 -3.17 -0.97
CA LEU A 50 0.73 -4.11 -0.03
C LEU A 50 2.06 -4.63 -0.58
N ASP A 51 2.11 -4.97 -1.87
CA ASP A 51 3.33 -5.43 -2.51
C ASP A 51 4.42 -4.35 -2.45
N ALA A 52 4.05 -3.10 -2.73
CA ALA A 52 4.99 -1.99 -2.67
C ALA A 52 5.55 -1.82 -1.26
N TRP A 53 4.69 -1.94 -0.25
CA TRP A 53 5.11 -1.88 1.14
C TRP A 53 6.10 -2.98 1.46
N MET A 54 5.78 -4.21 1.05
CA MET A 54 6.62 -5.37 1.36
C MET A 54 7.98 -5.34 0.66
N GLU A 55 8.08 -4.64 -0.47
CA GLU A 55 9.34 -4.50 -1.18
C GLU A 55 10.28 -3.46 -0.58
N LEU A 56 9.73 -2.50 0.17
CA LEU A 56 10.52 -1.41 0.73
C LEU A 56 11.70 -1.87 1.61
N PRO A 57 11.52 -2.85 2.51
CA PRO A 57 12.65 -3.30 3.31
C PRO A 57 13.80 -3.83 2.46
N GLY A 58 13.48 -4.49 1.32
CA GLY A 58 14.51 -4.97 0.42
C GLY A 58 15.26 -3.86 -0.30
N GLU A 59 14.54 -2.81 -0.71
CA GLU A 59 15.14 -1.67 -1.40
C GLU A 59 16.06 -0.87 -0.47
N TYR A 60 15.79 -0.87 0.83
CA TYR A 60 16.49 -0.03 1.79
C TYR A 60 17.21 -0.86 2.86
N ARG A 61 17.73 -2.00 2.45
CA ARG A 61 18.47 -2.89 3.35
C ARG A 61 19.69 -2.21 3.96
N ASP A 62 20.28 -1.27 3.22
CA ASP A 62 21.42 -0.54 3.70
C ASP A 62 21.13 0.30 4.95
N LEU A 63 19.86 0.70 5.14
CA LEU A 63 19.47 1.44 6.34
C LEU A 63 19.46 0.53 7.57
N ASN A 64 19.15 -0.73 7.38
CA ASN A 64 19.15 -1.71 8.47
C ASN A 64 20.56 -2.19 8.80
N ALA A 65 21.43 -2.17 7.80
CA ALA A 65 22.80 -2.65 7.97
C ALA A 65 23.64 -1.76 8.89
N ASP A 66 23.19 -0.54 9.11
CA ASP A 66 23.87 0.41 9.98
C ASP A 66 23.66 0.12 11.46
N ASP A 67 22.72 -0.75 11.75
CA ASP A 67 22.46 -1.15 13.12
C ASP A 67 23.40 -2.31 13.54
#